data_ca1cc9b57df913bd86d1acd9d95c0c50
#
_entry.id   ca1cc9b57df913bd86d1acd9d95c0c50
#
_cell.length_a   1.000
_cell.length_b   1.000
_cell.length_c   1.000
_cell.angle_alpha   90.00
_cell.angle_beta   90.00
_cell.angle_gamma   90.00
#
_symmetry.space_group_name_H-M   'P 1'
#
loop_
_entity.id
_entity.type
_entity.pdbx_description
1 polymer ?
#
loop_
_entity_poly.entity_id
_entity_poly.type
_entity_poly.pdbx_seq_one_letter_code
_entity_poly.pdbx_strand_id
1 'polypeptide(L)'
;MKRVTKHLVRLGISLFVLFVLIISAWVFFYFRSYQQKEFKLGVNFSKSYSEYLELNWQKTFVAILDDLKVKNVRLAAPWNEIEPVKDHWVFTDLDWQVNEAVKRNVDIVLILGRRTPHWPECHDPAWIIGLPQEIVVERQLKMVQKVVDHYKNVKNIKIWQVENEPMLDAFGICPPSDINLLRQEVSLVKNLDDRPILITDSGELSFWIAAANTGDLFGTTMYRVTHNPWLGYLYYHLPPAFYNFKA
;
A
#
# COMPACT_ATOMS: atom_id res chain seq x y z
N MET A 1 -44.04 -35.21 9.46
CA MET A 1 -43.31 -35.46 8.20
C MET A 1 -43.51 -34.37 7.14
N LYS A 2 -44.73 -34.05 6.66
CA LYS A 2 -44.93 -33.08 5.53
C LYS A 2 -44.37 -31.66 5.75
N ARG A 3 -44.29 -31.14 6.98
CA ARG A 3 -43.71 -29.80 7.26
C ARG A 3 -42.17 -29.78 7.12
N VAL A 4 -41.50 -30.81 7.62
CA VAL A 4 -40.02 -30.93 7.56
C VAL A 4 -39.55 -31.00 6.10
N THR A 5 -40.26 -31.81 5.28
CA THR A 5 -39.95 -31.92 3.85
C THR A 5 -40.07 -30.56 3.12
N LYS A 6 -41.12 -29.76 3.44
CA LYS A 6 -41.26 -28.41 2.87
C LYS A 6 -40.14 -27.45 3.25
N HIS A 7 -39.63 -27.51 4.51
CA HIS A 7 -38.50 -26.68 4.93
C HIS A 7 -37.20 -27.10 4.24
N LEU A 8 -36.95 -28.41 4.11
CA LEU A 8 -35.78 -28.91 3.40
C LEU A 8 -35.81 -28.54 1.91
N VAL A 9 -36.96 -28.62 1.26
CA VAL A 9 -37.10 -28.19 -0.15
C VAL A 9 -36.85 -26.69 -0.31
N ARG A 10 -37.41 -25.85 0.60
CA ARG A 10 -37.18 -24.40 0.57
C ARG A 10 -35.70 -24.05 0.82
N LEU A 11 -35.06 -24.70 1.77
CA LEU A 11 -33.62 -24.55 2.02
C LEU A 11 -32.81 -24.94 0.78
N GLY A 12 -33.10 -26.05 0.15
CA GLY A 12 -32.43 -26.49 -1.09
C GLY A 12 -32.58 -25.47 -2.23
N ILE A 13 -33.79 -24.92 -2.42
CA ILE A 13 -34.03 -23.88 -3.43
C ILE A 13 -33.25 -22.62 -3.11
N SER A 14 -33.22 -22.18 -1.82
CA SER A 14 -32.48 -20.99 -1.40
C SER A 14 -30.97 -21.15 -1.63
N LEU A 15 -30.42 -22.32 -1.29
CA LEU A 15 -28.99 -22.62 -1.55
C LEU A 15 -28.67 -22.67 -3.03
N PHE A 16 -29.57 -23.24 -3.85
CA PHE A 16 -29.39 -23.25 -5.30
C PHE A 16 -29.43 -21.85 -5.91
N VAL A 17 -30.37 -21.00 -5.48
CA VAL A 17 -30.44 -19.60 -5.94
C VAL A 17 -29.17 -18.84 -5.53
N LEU A 18 -28.72 -18.99 -4.27
CA LEU A 18 -27.48 -18.40 -3.81
C LEU A 18 -26.28 -18.84 -4.65
N PHE A 19 -26.17 -20.13 -4.93
CA PHE A 19 -25.12 -20.68 -5.79
C PHE A 19 -25.14 -20.08 -7.20
N VAL A 20 -26.32 -19.97 -7.83
CA VAL A 20 -26.48 -19.34 -9.14
C VAL A 20 -26.07 -17.86 -9.11
N LEU A 21 -26.45 -17.12 -8.06
CA LEU A 21 -26.05 -15.72 -7.91
C LEU A 21 -24.53 -15.57 -7.76
N ILE A 22 -23.88 -16.43 -6.99
CA ILE A 22 -22.41 -16.44 -6.83
C ILE A 22 -21.73 -16.72 -8.16
N ILE A 23 -22.20 -17.74 -8.91
CA ILE A 23 -21.64 -18.06 -10.24
C ILE A 23 -21.85 -16.89 -11.21
N SER A 24 -23.04 -16.29 -11.23
CA SER A 24 -23.34 -15.16 -12.11
C SER A 24 -22.46 -13.94 -11.80
N ALA A 25 -22.29 -13.62 -10.53
CA ALA A 25 -21.38 -12.56 -10.09
C ALA A 25 -19.93 -12.88 -10.49
N TRP A 26 -19.49 -14.10 -10.29
CA TRP A 26 -18.17 -14.56 -10.69
C TRP A 26 -17.93 -14.41 -12.20
N VAL A 27 -18.87 -14.87 -13.02
CA VAL A 27 -18.80 -14.76 -14.49
C VAL A 27 -18.78 -13.28 -14.91
N PHE A 28 -19.63 -12.44 -14.31
CA PHE A 28 -19.66 -11.00 -14.58
C PHE A 28 -18.30 -10.34 -14.29
N PHE A 29 -17.72 -10.55 -13.11
CA PHE A 29 -16.43 -9.98 -12.75
C PHE A 29 -15.27 -10.57 -13.56
N TYR A 30 -15.37 -11.86 -13.94
CA TYR A 30 -14.41 -12.50 -14.83
C TYR A 30 -14.34 -11.77 -16.19
N PHE A 31 -15.49 -11.57 -16.85
CA PHE A 31 -15.51 -10.85 -18.12
C PHE A 31 -15.11 -9.38 -17.98
N ARG A 32 -15.51 -8.71 -16.90
CA ARG A 32 -15.10 -7.33 -16.65
C ARG A 32 -13.59 -7.18 -16.49
N SER A 33 -12.91 -8.15 -15.89
CA SER A 33 -11.44 -8.11 -15.72
C SER A 33 -10.67 -8.17 -17.04
N TYR A 34 -11.26 -8.73 -18.10
CA TYR A 34 -10.64 -8.78 -19.43
C TYR A 34 -10.88 -7.53 -20.28
N GLN A 35 -11.72 -6.60 -19.84
CA GLN A 35 -12.02 -5.39 -20.62
C GLN A 35 -10.96 -4.30 -20.47
N GLN A 36 -10.11 -4.38 -19.46
CA GLN A 36 -9.06 -3.41 -19.25
C GLN A 36 -7.90 -3.66 -20.21
N LYS A 37 -7.73 -2.77 -21.18
CA LYS A 37 -6.74 -2.92 -22.26
C LYS A 37 -5.42 -2.19 -22.01
N GLU A 38 -5.41 -1.23 -21.09
CA GLU A 38 -4.23 -0.41 -20.79
C GLU A 38 -3.86 -0.52 -19.31
N PHE A 39 -2.60 -0.76 -19.05
CA PHE A 39 -2.02 -0.75 -17.71
C PHE A 39 -0.64 -0.14 -17.75
N LYS A 40 -0.26 0.53 -16.68
CA LYS A 40 1.08 1.10 -16.50
C LYS A 40 1.89 0.19 -15.60
N LEU A 41 2.99 -0.33 -16.11
CA LEU A 41 3.94 -1.08 -15.31
C LEU A 41 4.86 -0.14 -14.54
N GLY A 42 5.25 -0.56 -13.35
CA GLY A 42 6.21 0.13 -12.50
C GLY A 42 6.94 -0.85 -11.59
N VAL A 43 7.90 -0.34 -10.85
CA VAL A 43 8.70 -1.11 -9.89
C VAL A 43 8.63 -0.46 -8.51
N ASN A 44 8.49 -1.27 -7.47
CA ASN A 44 8.78 -0.85 -6.10
C ASN A 44 10.28 -0.94 -5.86
N PHE A 45 10.87 0.09 -5.29
CA PHE A 45 12.25 0.09 -4.87
C PHE A 45 12.37 0.40 -3.38
N SER A 46 13.25 -0.32 -2.70
CA SER A 46 13.61 -0.08 -1.31
C SER A 46 15.13 -0.10 -1.15
N LYS A 47 15.67 1.00 -0.65
CA LYS A 47 17.08 1.12 -0.30
C LYS A 47 17.46 0.10 0.78
N SER A 48 16.75 0.11 1.90
CA SER A 48 17.02 -0.75 3.05
C SER A 48 16.93 -2.24 2.70
N TYR A 49 16.00 -2.63 1.82
CA TYR A 49 15.91 -4.01 1.35
C TYR A 49 17.05 -4.39 0.40
N SER A 50 17.52 -3.45 -0.44
CA SER A 50 18.70 -3.66 -1.28
C SER A 50 19.95 -3.86 -0.42
N GLU A 51 20.11 -3.07 0.65
CA GLU A 51 21.19 -3.22 1.62
C GLU A 51 21.12 -4.55 2.38
N TYR A 52 19.90 -4.98 2.79
CA TYR A 52 19.67 -6.29 3.40
C TYR A 52 20.10 -7.45 2.48
N LEU A 53 19.94 -7.30 1.17
CA LEU A 53 20.39 -8.25 0.15
C LEU A 53 21.89 -8.10 -0.21
N GLU A 54 22.64 -7.28 0.52
CA GLU A 54 24.06 -6.98 0.30
C GLU A 54 24.34 -6.36 -1.09
N LEU A 55 23.34 -5.71 -1.68
CA LEU A 55 23.47 -5.02 -2.97
C LEU A 55 23.87 -3.55 -2.75
N ASN A 56 24.63 -3.00 -3.71
CA ASN A 56 24.80 -1.56 -3.79
C ASN A 56 23.48 -0.93 -4.28
N TRP A 57 22.72 -0.33 -3.37
CA TRP A 57 21.38 0.16 -3.66
C TRP A 57 21.34 1.22 -4.76
N GLN A 58 22.37 2.08 -4.87
CA GLN A 58 22.44 3.11 -5.91
C GLN A 58 22.65 2.48 -7.29
N LYS A 59 23.59 1.54 -7.42
CA LYS A 59 23.80 0.80 -8.68
C LYS A 59 22.57 -0.01 -9.06
N THR A 60 21.91 -0.64 -8.08
CA THR A 60 20.68 -1.41 -8.29
C THR A 60 19.56 -0.51 -8.78
N PHE A 61 19.36 0.66 -8.18
CA PHE A 61 18.34 1.61 -8.60
C PHE A 61 18.59 2.12 -10.01
N VAL A 62 19.82 2.49 -10.34
CA VAL A 62 20.20 2.92 -11.71
C VAL A 62 19.94 1.80 -12.72
N ALA A 63 20.32 0.54 -12.42
CA ALA A 63 20.04 -0.59 -13.28
C ALA A 63 18.53 -0.80 -13.52
N ILE A 64 17.70 -0.65 -12.51
CA ILE A 64 16.23 -0.69 -12.65
C ILE A 64 15.76 0.40 -13.63
N LEU A 65 16.29 1.61 -13.53
CA LEU A 65 15.89 2.71 -14.39
C LEU A 65 16.42 2.56 -15.83
N ASP A 66 17.66 2.11 -16.00
CA ASP A 66 18.36 2.10 -17.31
C ASP A 66 18.19 0.78 -18.05
N ASP A 67 18.32 -0.36 -17.37
CA ASP A 67 18.29 -1.68 -18.00
C ASP A 67 16.86 -2.16 -18.20
N LEU A 68 15.98 -2.02 -17.17
CA LEU A 68 14.57 -2.35 -17.29
C LEU A 68 13.75 -1.24 -17.95
N LYS A 69 14.29 -0.03 -18.05
CA LYS A 69 13.66 1.14 -18.69
C LYS A 69 12.26 1.43 -18.15
N VAL A 70 12.08 1.26 -16.84
CA VAL A 70 10.81 1.50 -16.18
C VAL A 70 10.36 2.96 -16.34
N LYS A 71 9.05 3.17 -16.41
CA LYS A 71 8.44 4.52 -16.54
C LYS A 71 7.76 4.97 -15.28
N ASN A 72 7.56 4.07 -14.33
CA ASN A 72 6.96 4.37 -13.04
C ASN A 72 7.76 3.67 -11.95
N VAL A 73 8.03 4.37 -10.86
CA VAL A 73 8.69 3.82 -9.67
C VAL A 73 7.91 4.21 -8.41
N ARG A 74 7.84 3.30 -7.47
CA ARG A 74 7.27 3.57 -6.15
C ARG A 74 8.41 3.61 -5.15
N LEU A 75 8.59 4.77 -4.50
CA LEU A 75 9.62 5.07 -3.52
C LEU A 75 8.98 5.31 -2.16
N ALA A 76 9.73 5.15 -1.09
CA ALA A 76 9.26 5.40 0.27
C ALA A 76 10.15 6.42 0.99
N ALA A 77 9.54 7.17 1.90
CA ALA A 77 10.18 8.08 2.85
C ALA A 77 10.06 7.50 4.29
N PRO A 78 10.88 6.48 4.67
CA PRO A 78 10.79 5.87 5.99
C PRO A 78 11.13 6.89 7.09
N TRP A 79 10.30 6.96 8.14
CA TRP A 79 10.45 7.99 9.18
C TRP A 79 11.82 7.95 9.85
N ASN A 80 12.35 6.78 10.16
CA ASN A 80 13.67 6.64 10.78
C ASN A 80 14.83 7.11 9.88
N GLU A 81 14.66 7.13 8.56
CA GLU A 81 15.64 7.68 7.63
C GLU A 81 15.45 9.18 7.43
N ILE A 82 14.21 9.66 7.42
CA ILE A 82 13.87 11.09 7.23
C ILE A 82 14.13 11.92 8.50
N GLU A 83 13.89 11.37 9.68
CA GLU A 83 14.14 12.04 10.96
C GLU A 83 14.87 11.11 11.95
N PRO A 84 16.12 10.71 11.65
CA PRO A 84 16.88 9.78 12.50
C PRO A 84 17.13 10.32 13.92
N VAL A 85 17.18 11.63 14.07
CA VAL A 85 17.29 12.36 15.34
C VAL A 85 16.19 13.42 15.36
N LYS A 86 15.56 13.61 16.52
CA LYS A 86 14.46 14.58 16.68
C LYS A 86 14.82 15.96 16.12
N ASP A 87 13.94 16.47 15.26
CA ASP A 87 14.07 17.76 14.55
C ASP A 87 15.27 17.88 13.59
N HIS A 88 15.97 16.76 13.32
CA HIS A 88 17.02 16.71 12.31
C HIS A 88 16.53 15.96 11.07
N TRP A 89 16.23 16.71 10.01
CA TRP A 89 15.63 16.23 8.77
C TRP A 89 16.70 15.87 7.74
N VAL A 90 16.68 14.65 7.23
CA VAL A 90 17.66 14.11 6.29
C VAL A 90 16.92 13.57 5.05
N PHE A 91 17.15 14.19 3.90
CA PHE A 91 16.55 13.78 2.64
C PHE A 91 17.56 13.26 1.63
N THR A 92 18.83 13.23 1.97
CA THR A 92 19.96 13.00 1.03
C THR A 92 19.77 11.77 0.13
N ASP A 93 19.43 10.63 0.70
CA ASP A 93 19.30 9.39 -0.05
C ASP A 93 18.01 9.34 -0.88
N LEU A 94 16.92 9.89 -0.35
CA LEU A 94 15.66 9.99 -1.08
C LEU A 94 15.76 11.05 -2.18
N ASP A 95 16.42 12.18 -1.93
CA ASP A 95 16.72 13.19 -2.96
C ASP A 95 17.51 12.59 -4.12
N TRP A 96 18.50 11.76 -3.82
CA TRP A 96 19.27 11.08 -4.85
C TRP A 96 18.37 10.17 -5.69
N GLN A 97 17.51 9.35 -5.07
CA GLN A 97 16.58 8.48 -5.79
C GLN A 97 15.60 9.28 -6.67
N VAL A 98 15.01 10.32 -6.09
CA VAL A 98 14.07 11.20 -6.80
C VAL A 98 14.77 11.87 -7.99
N ASN A 99 15.98 12.40 -7.80
CA ASN A 99 16.75 13.05 -8.86
C ASN A 99 17.12 12.09 -9.99
N GLU A 100 17.52 10.84 -9.68
CA GLU A 100 17.82 9.84 -10.72
C GLU A 100 16.58 9.45 -11.52
N ALA A 101 15.40 9.36 -10.88
CA ALA A 101 14.13 9.15 -11.57
C ALA A 101 13.75 10.36 -12.45
N VAL A 102 13.90 11.59 -11.94
CA VAL A 102 13.62 12.84 -12.67
C VAL A 102 14.51 12.97 -13.93
N LYS A 103 15.83 12.71 -13.81
CA LYS A 103 16.76 12.73 -14.95
C LYS A 103 16.34 11.83 -16.11
N ARG A 104 15.60 10.75 -15.82
CA ARG A 104 15.14 9.75 -16.80
C ARG A 104 13.67 9.91 -17.17
N ASN A 105 13.03 10.98 -16.70
CA ASN A 105 11.60 11.24 -16.90
C ASN A 105 10.71 10.06 -16.45
N VAL A 106 11.02 9.50 -15.27
CA VAL A 106 10.26 8.42 -14.63
C VAL A 106 9.27 9.03 -13.66
N ASP A 107 8.02 8.60 -13.72
CA ASP A 107 6.96 9.01 -12.80
C ASP A 107 7.11 8.30 -11.45
N ILE A 108 6.81 9.02 -10.36
CA ILE A 108 7.03 8.55 -9.00
C ILE A 108 5.70 8.49 -8.24
N VAL A 109 5.45 7.39 -7.56
CA VAL A 109 4.54 7.29 -6.42
C VAL A 109 5.41 7.38 -5.17
N LEU A 110 5.23 8.42 -4.35
CA LEU A 110 6.01 8.60 -3.12
C LEU A 110 5.17 8.25 -1.90
N ILE A 111 5.65 7.25 -1.16
CA ILE A 111 5.04 6.79 0.09
C ILE A 111 5.57 7.64 1.23
N LEU A 112 4.68 8.11 2.06
CA LEU A 112 4.96 8.87 3.28
C LEU A 112 4.07 8.36 4.43
N GLY A 113 4.46 8.64 5.64
CA GLY A 113 3.79 8.13 6.82
C GLY A 113 4.73 7.25 7.67
N ARG A 114 4.19 6.70 8.72
CA ARG A 114 4.92 5.84 9.66
C ARG A 114 5.15 4.45 9.10
N ARG A 115 4.12 3.94 8.38
CA ARG A 115 4.11 2.60 7.82
C ARG A 115 4.52 2.64 6.36
N THR A 116 5.66 2.06 6.04
CA THR A 116 6.19 1.95 4.67
C THR A 116 6.54 0.49 4.36
N PRO A 117 6.59 0.07 3.08
CA PRO A 117 6.83 -1.31 2.70
C PRO A 117 8.10 -1.92 3.32
N HIS A 118 8.09 -3.22 3.47
CA HIS A 118 9.10 -4.09 4.07
C HIS A 118 9.13 -4.06 5.59
N TRP A 119 9.55 -5.20 6.14
CA TRP A 119 9.72 -5.38 7.57
C TRP A 119 10.66 -4.31 8.16
N PRO A 120 10.33 -3.70 9.30
CA PRO A 120 9.21 -4.00 10.23
C PRO A 120 7.88 -3.34 9.89
N GLU A 121 7.69 -2.74 8.75
CA GLU A 121 6.55 -1.95 8.27
C GLU A 121 6.47 -0.55 8.92
N CYS A 122 6.43 -0.46 10.24
CA CYS A 122 6.58 0.82 10.92
C CYS A 122 8.06 1.10 11.18
N HIS A 123 8.58 2.06 10.43
CA HIS A 123 9.99 2.45 10.48
C HIS A 123 10.19 3.60 11.48
N ASP A 124 9.94 3.29 12.74
CA ASP A 124 10.01 4.26 13.83
C ASP A 124 11.45 4.71 14.11
N PRO A 125 11.73 6.02 14.23
CA PRO A 125 13.01 6.47 14.72
C PRO A 125 13.17 6.17 16.21
N ALA A 126 14.38 5.83 16.63
CA ALA A 126 14.65 5.40 18.01
C ALA A 126 14.21 6.41 19.08
N TRP A 127 14.20 7.68 18.75
CA TRP A 127 13.88 8.75 19.70
C TRP A 127 12.39 8.88 20.05
N ILE A 128 11.46 8.20 19.31
CA ILE A 128 10.02 8.18 19.69
C ILE A 128 9.69 7.08 20.70
N ILE A 129 10.59 6.14 20.94
CA ILE A 129 10.36 5.01 21.83
C ILE A 129 10.11 5.53 23.25
N GLY A 130 8.98 5.13 23.83
CA GLY A 130 8.57 5.53 25.18
C GLY A 130 7.88 6.89 25.27
N LEU A 131 7.70 7.61 24.15
CA LEU A 131 6.90 8.84 24.14
C LEU A 131 5.39 8.52 24.27
N PRO A 132 4.59 9.42 24.86
CA PRO A 132 3.14 9.33 24.80
C PRO A 132 2.61 9.27 23.36
N GLN A 133 1.55 8.49 23.13
CA GLN A 133 1.00 8.29 21.79
C GLN A 133 0.58 9.60 21.11
N GLU A 134 0.04 10.56 21.86
CA GLU A 134 -0.36 11.86 21.35
C GLU A 134 0.82 12.63 20.77
N ILE A 135 1.97 12.54 21.41
CA ILE A 135 3.21 13.18 20.96
C ILE A 135 3.72 12.46 19.70
N VAL A 136 3.66 11.12 19.66
CA VAL A 136 4.06 10.35 18.48
C VAL A 136 3.20 10.73 17.28
N VAL A 137 1.87 10.84 17.44
CA VAL A 137 0.95 11.28 16.38
C VAL A 137 1.27 12.68 15.88
N GLU A 138 1.49 13.64 16.78
CA GLU A 138 1.89 15.01 16.41
C GLU A 138 3.18 14.99 15.57
N ARG A 139 4.16 14.20 15.98
CA ARG A 139 5.45 14.08 15.27
C ARG A 139 5.32 13.39 13.93
N GLN A 140 4.48 12.37 13.82
CA GLN A 140 4.16 11.68 12.56
C GLN A 140 3.53 12.66 11.55
N LEU A 141 2.54 13.45 11.98
CA LEU A 141 1.93 14.47 11.13
C LEU A 141 2.95 15.53 10.71
N LYS A 142 3.84 15.94 11.60
CA LYS A 142 4.94 16.88 11.27
C LYS A 142 5.89 16.27 10.24
N MET A 143 6.23 14.98 10.35
CA MET A 143 7.08 14.30 9.37
C MET A 143 6.38 14.24 8.00
N VAL A 144 5.11 13.86 7.95
CA VAL A 144 4.29 13.87 6.71
C VAL A 144 4.34 15.25 6.06
N GLN A 145 4.09 16.31 6.82
CA GLN A 145 4.18 17.70 6.33
C GLN A 145 5.57 18.01 5.76
N LYS A 146 6.64 17.64 6.46
CA LYS A 146 8.02 17.90 6.01
C LYS A 146 8.35 17.22 4.69
N VAL A 147 7.91 15.98 4.52
CA VAL A 147 8.10 15.24 3.26
C VAL A 147 7.34 15.91 2.12
N VAL A 148 6.07 16.26 2.32
CA VAL A 148 5.27 16.94 1.29
C VAL A 148 5.86 18.30 0.94
N ASP A 149 6.19 19.12 1.92
CA ASP A 149 6.78 20.45 1.70
C ASP A 149 8.10 20.37 0.93
N HIS A 150 8.92 19.35 1.19
CA HIS A 150 10.19 19.16 0.50
C HIS A 150 10.00 18.77 -0.98
N TYR A 151 9.01 17.93 -1.28
CA TYR A 151 8.85 17.34 -2.62
C TYR A 151 7.69 17.88 -3.45
N LYS A 152 6.81 18.75 -2.93
CA LYS A 152 5.63 19.25 -3.67
C LYS A 152 5.96 19.96 -5.00
N ASN A 153 7.17 20.48 -5.16
CA ASN A 153 7.60 21.11 -6.42
C ASN A 153 8.19 20.13 -7.44
N VAL A 154 8.36 18.84 -7.10
CA VAL A 154 8.91 17.82 -8.01
C VAL A 154 7.79 17.29 -8.90
N LYS A 155 7.79 17.67 -10.16
CA LYS A 155 6.72 17.36 -11.14
C LYS A 155 6.58 15.87 -11.46
N ASN A 156 7.65 15.09 -11.28
CA ASN A 156 7.64 13.65 -11.55
C ASN A 156 6.95 12.85 -10.44
N ILE A 157 6.78 13.38 -9.25
CA ILE A 157 5.91 12.77 -8.26
C ILE A 157 4.47 13.02 -8.73
N LYS A 158 3.76 11.95 -9.07
CA LYS A 158 2.40 12.01 -9.62
C LYS A 158 1.35 11.67 -8.58
N ILE A 159 1.72 10.90 -7.58
CA ILE A 159 0.81 10.36 -6.57
C ILE A 159 1.53 10.38 -5.23
N TRP A 160 0.84 10.87 -4.21
CA TRP A 160 1.22 10.65 -2.82
C TRP A 160 0.58 9.36 -2.34
N GLN A 161 1.34 8.46 -1.78
CA GLN A 161 0.76 7.36 -1.03
C GLN A 161 0.89 7.64 0.46
N VAL A 162 -0.24 7.69 1.16
CA VAL A 162 -0.25 7.86 2.61
C VAL A 162 -0.35 6.49 3.25
N GLU A 163 0.69 6.15 4.01
CA GLU A 163 0.87 4.86 4.67
C GLU A 163 0.93 3.65 3.69
N ASN A 164 1.42 2.52 4.18
CA ASN A 164 1.37 1.25 3.48
C ASN A 164 0.47 0.28 4.23
N GLU A 165 -0.64 -0.14 3.64
CA GLU A 165 -1.61 -1.07 4.26
C GLU A 165 -1.99 -0.64 5.69
N PRO A 166 -2.43 0.63 5.91
CA PRO A 166 -2.61 1.20 7.26
C PRO A 166 -3.65 0.49 8.11
N MET A 167 -4.54 -0.29 7.49
CA MET A 167 -5.61 -1.03 8.18
C MET A 167 -5.27 -2.51 8.40
N LEU A 168 -4.02 -2.93 8.14
CA LEU A 168 -3.57 -4.30 8.30
C LEU A 168 -2.85 -4.49 9.65
N ASP A 169 -3.56 -4.97 10.66
CA ASP A 169 -2.99 -5.23 11.99
C ASP A 169 -2.24 -6.58 12.09
N ALA A 170 -2.45 -7.46 11.12
CA ALA A 170 -1.93 -8.83 11.18
C ALA A 170 -0.44 -8.95 10.80
N PHE A 171 0.19 -7.89 10.32
CA PHE A 171 1.57 -7.92 9.83
C PHE A 171 2.34 -6.65 10.22
N GLY A 172 3.63 -6.83 10.54
CA GLY A 172 4.53 -5.73 10.94
C GLY A 172 4.61 -5.55 12.46
N ILE A 173 5.52 -4.68 12.87
CA ILE A 173 5.67 -4.21 14.27
C ILE A 173 5.14 -2.78 14.30
N CYS A 174 3.83 -2.65 14.32
CA CYS A 174 3.11 -1.38 14.26
C CYS A 174 2.12 -1.25 15.42
N PRO A 175 1.73 -0.03 15.80
CA PRO A 175 0.57 0.16 16.66
C PRO A 175 -0.70 -0.32 15.95
N PRO A 176 -1.79 -0.56 16.70
CA PRO A 176 -3.10 -0.86 16.12
C PRO A 176 -3.51 0.19 15.08
N SER A 177 -4.21 -0.25 14.04
CA SER A 177 -4.71 0.63 12.98
C SER A 177 -5.67 1.70 13.54
N ASP A 178 -5.52 2.94 13.04
CA ASP A 178 -6.37 4.07 13.41
C ASP A 178 -6.86 4.81 12.16
N ILE A 179 -8.10 4.56 11.79
CA ILE A 179 -8.74 5.21 10.64
C ILE A 179 -8.86 6.74 10.81
N ASN A 180 -8.93 7.25 12.04
CA ASN A 180 -9.04 8.68 12.27
C ASN A 180 -7.69 9.35 12.07
N LEU A 181 -6.59 8.72 12.49
CA LEU A 181 -5.24 9.19 12.19
C LEU A 181 -4.99 9.18 10.68
N LEU A 182 -5.32 8.10 9.98
CA LEU A 182 -5.20 8.02 8.52
C LEU A 182 -5.96 9.16 7.83
N ARG A 183 -7.18 9.48 8.26
CA ARG A 183 -7.96 10.61 7.74
C ARG A 183 -7.29 11.96 8.02
N GLN A 184 -6.65 12.14 9.16
CA GLN A 184 -5.89 13.34 9.49
C GLN A 184 -4.69 13.50 8.57
N GLU A 185 -3.93 12.44 8.33
CA GLU A 185 -2.79 12.44 7.41
C GLU A 185 -3.22 12.77 5.98
N VAL A 186 -4.26 12.11 5.48
CA VAL A 186 -4.82 12.39 4.14
C VAL A 186 -5.29 13.83 4.03
N SER A 187 -6.01 14.35 5.04
CA SER A 187 -6.45 15.75 5.05
C SER A 187 -5.28 16.72 5.08
N LEU A 188 -4.22 16.41 5.83
CA LEU A 188 -3.01 17.21 5.87
C LEU A 188 -2.34 17.27 4.49
N VAL A 189 -2.15 16.12 3.83
CA VAL A 189 -1.54 16.07 2.51
C VAL A 189 -2.38 16.82 1.47
N LYS A 190 -3.70 16.66 1.46
CA LYS A 190 -4.62 17.40 0.57
C LYS A 190 -4.58 18.91 0.77
N ASN A 191 -4.34 19.39 1.98
CA ASN A 191 -4.19 20.80 2.26
C ASN A 191 -2.85 21.40 1.78
N LEU A 192 -1.85 20.55 1.54
CA LEU A 192 -0.50 20.96 1.14
C LEU A 192 -0.24 20.81 -0.36
N ASP A 193 -0.97 19.89 -1.02
CA ASP A 193 -0.74 19.55 -2.43
C ASP A 193 -1.98 18.88 -3.05
N ASP A 194 -2.33 19.25 -4.29
CA ASP A 194 -3.52 18.81 -4.99
C ASP A 194 -3.39 17.45 -5.72
N ARG A 195 -2.22 16.82 -5.67
CA ARG A 195 -2.00 15.51 -6.32
C ARG A 195 -2.87 14.44 -5.70
N PRO A 196 -3.27 13.41 -6.49
CA PRO A 196 -4.08 12.33 -5.98
C PRO A 196 -3.36 11.55 -4.88
N ILE A 197 -4.14 11.11 -3.88
CA ILE A 197 -3.69 10.32 -2.75
C ILE A 197 -4.08 8.87 -2.95
N LEU A 198 -3.09 8.00 -2.94
CA LEU A 198 -3.24 6.55 -2.96
C LEU A 198 -3.26 6.01 -1.53
N ILE A 199 -4.26 5.20 -1.22
CA ILE A 199 -4.29 4.36 -0.02
C ILE A 199 -4.20 2.90 -0.46
N THR A 200 -3.42 2.10 0.26
CA THR A 200 -3.28 0.68 -0.03
C THR A 200 -3.82 -0.19 1.09
N ASP A 201 -4.22 -1.41 0.75
CA ASP A 201 -4.61 -2.42 1.74
C ASP A 201 -4.30 -3.84 1.23
N SER A 202 -4.22 -4.82 2.13
CA SER A 202 -3.91 -6.20 1.78
C SER A 202 -4.95 -6.83 0.88
N GLY A 203 -4.52 -7.43 -0.20
CA GLY A 203 -5.39 -8.11 -1.15
C GLY A 203 -6.07 -9.34 -0.56
N GLU A 204 -5.36 -10.07 0.27
CA GLU A 204 -5.78 -11.35 0.82
C GLU A 204 -6.39 -11.24 2.22
N LEU A 205 -5.87 -10.33 3.06
CA LEU A 205 -6.13 -10.30 4.50
C LEU A 205 -7.09 -9.20 4.95
N SER A 206 -7.56 -8.33 4.05
CA SER A 206 -8.37 -7.16 4.38
C SER A 206 -9.65 -7.05 3.55
N PHE A 207 -10.65 -6.34 4.08
CA PHE A 207 -11.93 -6.07 3.40
C PHE A 207 -11.95 -4.77 2.59
N TRP A 208 -10.91 -3.94 2.62
CA TRP A 208 -10.69 -2.70 1.88
C TRP A 208 -11.63 -1.52 2.20
N ILE A 209 -12.82 -1.75 2.72
CA ILE A 209 -13.89 -0.72 2.85
C ILE A 209 -13.39 0.55 3.54
N ALA A 210 -12.67 0.41 4.65
CA ALA A 210 -12.16 1.56 5.39
C ALA A 210 -11.07 2.31 4.61
N ALA A 211 -10.10 1.58 4.06
CA ALA A 211 -8.97 2.14 3.31
C ALA A 211 -9.43 2.79 2.00
N ALA A 212 -10.26 2.08 1.21
CA ALA A 212 -10.71 2.54 -0.11
C ALA A 212 -11.52 3.85 -0.06
N ASN A 213 -12.25 4.10 1.04
CA ASN A 213 -13.04 5.33 1.20
C ASN A 213 -12.24 6.54 1.75
N THR A 214 -10.91 6.42 1.90
CA THR A 214 -10.11 7.47 2.54
C THR A 214 -9.27 8.24 1.51
N GLY A 215 -8.79 7.60 0.45
CA GLY A 215 -7.98 8.22 -0.60
C GLY A 215 -8.75 8.52 -1.90
N ASP A 216 -8.05 9.09 -2.88
CA ASP A 216 -8.57 9.33 -4.23
C ASP A 216 -8.36 8.09 -5.11
N LEU A 217 -7.32 7.31 -4.82
CA LEU A 217 -6.96 6.07 -5.49
C LEU A 217 -6.83 4.96 -4.45
N PHE A 218 -7.19 3.76 -4.86
CA PHE A 218 -7.02 2.57 -4.05
C PHE A 218 -6.05 1.59 -4.71
N GLY A 219 -5.13 1.04 -3.93
CA GLY A 219 -4.18 0.00 -4.34
C GLY A 219 -4.26 -1.23 -3.46
N THR A 220 -3.88 -2.38 -4.01
CA THR A 220 -3.87 -3.61 -3.24
C THR A 220 -2.69 -4.50 -3.62
N THR A 221 -2.24 -5.31 -2.67
CA THR A 221 -1.33 -6.41 -2.93
C THR A 221 -2.05 -7.56 -3.62
N MET A 222 -1.30 -8.33 -4.40
CA MET A 222 -1.79 -9.53 -5.09
C MET A 222 -0.75 -10.64 -4.92
N TYR A 223 -0.52 -11.06 -3.67
CA TYR A 223 0.43 -12.12 -3.40
C TYR A 223 -0.10 -13.45 -3.95
N ARG A 224 0.78 -14.16 -4.64
CA ARG A 224 0.50 -15.52 -5.15
C ARG A 224 1.09 -16.60 -4.24
N VAL A 225 2.06 -16.21 -3.43
CA VAL A 225 2.70 -17.09 -2.46
C VAL A 225 2.89 -16.30 -1.18
N THR A 226 2.40 -16.83 -0.07
CA THR A 226 2.65 -16.28 1.26
C THR A 226 3.21 -17.38 2.17
N HIS A 227 3.98 -16.99 3.17
CA HIS A 227 4.47 -17.90 4.18
C HIS A 227 3.66 -17.76 5.47
N ASN A 228 3.18 -18.88 5.98
CA ASN A 228 2.55 -18.96 7.30
C ASN A 228 3.42 -19.80 8.22
N PRO A 229 3.76 -19.35 9.45
CA PRO A 229 4.62 -20.09 10.37
C PRO A 229 4.14 -21.49 10.72
N TRP A 230 2.82 -21.75 10.65
CA TRP A 230 2.21 -23.03 11.01
C TRP A 230 1.97 -23.94 9.80
N LEU A 231 1.65 -23.36 8.64
CA LEU A 231 1.22 -24.07 7.44
C LEU A 231 2.28 -24.08 6.33
N GLY A 232 3.39 -23.36 6.50
CA GLY A 232 4.42 -23.20 5.47
C GLY A 232 3.98 -22.28 4.34
N TYR A 233 4.39 -22.58 3.11
CA TYR A 233 4.06 -21.78 1.95
C TYR A 233 2.65 -22.08 1.45
N LEU A 234 1.82 -21.03 1.37
CA LEU A 234 0.47 -21.05 0.81
C LEU A 234 0.49 -20.46 -0.59
N TYR A 235 -0.06 -21.18 -1.56
CA TYR A 235 -0.12 -20.77 -2.97
C TYR A 235 -1.55 -20.39 -3.32
N TYR A 236 -1.76 -19.13 -3.69
CA TYR A 236 -3.07 -18.60 -4.08
C TYR A 236 -3.23 -18.64 -5.60
N HIS A 237 -4.14 -19.45 -6.08
CA HIS A 237 -4.51 -19.54 -7.50
C HIS A 237 -5.78 -18.73 -7.79
N LEU A 238 -5.96 -17.60 -7.07
CA LEU A 238 -7.13 -16.75 -7.24
C LEU A 238 -7.08 -16.03 -8.59
N PRO A 239 -8.16 -16.08 -9.39
CA PRO A 239 -8.22 -15.37 -10.66
C PRO A 239 -8.35 -13.84 -10.41
N PRO A 240 -8.01 -13.00 -11.41
CA PRO A 240 -8.17 -11.54 -11.31
C PRO A 240 -9.58 -11.10 -10.93
N ALA A 241 -10.60 -11.85 -11.33
CA ALA A 241 -12.00 -11.61 -10.99
C ALA A 241 -12.27 -11.57 -9.48
N PHE A 242 -11.47 -12.28 -8.66
CA PHE A 242 -11.58 -12.24 -7.19
C PHE A 242 -11.27 -10.86 -6.64
N TYR A 243 -10.24 -10.20 -7.16
CA TYR A 243 -9.87 -8.85 -6.75
C TYR A 243 -10.88 -7.81 -7.25
N ASN A 244 -11.40 -7.96 -8.45
CA ASN A 244 -12.46 -7.11 -8.97
C ASN A 244 -13.78 -7.22 -8.17
N PHE A 245 -14.04 -8.35 -7.53
CA PHE A 245 -15.22 -8.52 -6.67
C PHE A 245 -15.11 -7.68 -5.39
N LYS A 246 -13.89 -7.46 -4.86
CA LYS A 246 -13.65 -6.64 -3.67
C LYS A 246 -13.61 -5.14 -3.98
N ALA A 247 -13.23 -4.77 -5.20
CA ALA A 247 -13.16 -3.40 -5.69
C ALA A 247 -14.54 -2.86 -6.10
#